data_a3a0ed4c344a5156596c0058ab95fefb
#
_entry.id   a3a0ed4c344a5156596c0058ab95fefb
#
_cell.length_a   1.000
_cell.length_b   1.000
_cell.length_c   1.000
_cell.angle_alpha   90.00
_cell.angle_beta   90.00
_cell.angle_gamma   90.00
#
_symmetry.space_group_name_H-M   'P 1'
#
loop_
_entity.id
_entity.type
_entity.pdbx_description
1 polymer ?
#
loop_
_entity_poly.entity_id
_entity_poly.type
_entity_poly.pdbx_seq_one_letter_code
_entity_poly.pdbx_strand_id
1 'polypeptide(L)'
;MSGSTAPALSGKGLGAGYGGREVFSQFDFALPQGEVLCLVGHNGAGKSTLLKALFGLHPVSAGEIRLRGQLLKPRPEAMAREGVAYVPEGRGVFPGLVVREIFQLALWSAKLDGAEAEKRTEEVLEVLPRIREFWTRRAGTLSGGQQQMVSVGRALLSRPSILLLDEPSIGLAPKTFQDLMAPIRALQQRLGMSILLVEQNVGEAFAVSDRVAVMKSGRMIFEGVPDDLSDHAKLMDMF
;
A
#
# COMPACT_ATOMS: atom_id res chain seq x y z
N MET A 1 -10.04 23.30 19.93
CA MET A 1 -9.52 23.67 18.59
C MET A 1 -8.62 22.51 18.17
N SER A 2 -9.15 21.52 17.48
CA SER A 2 -8.36 20.41 16.93
C SER A 2 -7.59 20.97 15.73
N GLY A 3 -6.29 21.20 15.92
CA GLY A 3 -5.41 21.53 14.83
C GLY A 3 -5.45 20.40 13.80
N SER A 4 -6.04 20.67 12.64
CA SER A 4 -6.04 19.74 11.51
C SER A 4 -4.60 19.51 11.10
N THR A 5 -4.03 18.40 11.54
CA THR A 5 -2.72 17.94 11.06
C THR A 5 -2.84 17.67 9.56
N ALA A 6 -1.89 18.18 8.77
CA ALA A 6 -1.88 17.93 7.32
C ALA A 6 -1.90 16.42 7.05
N PRO A 7 -2.62 15.94 6.01
CA PRO A 7 -2.62 14.54 5.62
C PRO A 7 -1.20 14.01 5.38
N ALA A 8 -0.98 12.71 5.63
CA ALA A 8 0.29 12.06 5.34
C ALA A 8 0.61 12.14 3.84
N LEU A 9 -0.40 11.89 3.00
CA LEU A 9 -0.33 11.99 1.54
C LEU A 9 -1.68 12.47 1.02
N SER A 10 -1.69 13.41 0.10
CA SER A 10 -2.94 13.90 -0.52
C SER A 10 -2.75 14.25 -1.97
N GLY A 11 -3.85 14.22 -2.70
CA GLY A 11 -3.95 14.68 -4.08
C GLY A 11 -5.14 15.59 -4.26
N LYS A 12 -4.97 16.64 -5.05
CA LYS A 12 -6.05 17.57 -5.38
C LYS A 12 -6.15 17.77 -6.90
N GLY A 13 -7.33 17.57 -7.44
CA GLY A 13 -7.61 17.70 -8.88
C GLY A 13 -6.79 16.76 -9.74
N LEU A 14 -6.41 15.58 -9.22
CA LEU A 14 -5.54 14.65 -9.93
C LEU A 14 -6.18 14.13 -11.20
N GLY A 15 -5.38 14.08 -12.27
CA GLY A 15 -5.71 13.39 -13.51
C GLY A 15 -4.58 12.44 -13.92
N ALA A 16 -4.93 11.26 -14.43
CA ALA A 16 -3.97 10.33 -15.03
C ALA A 16 -4.67 9.41 -16.05
N GLY A 17 -3.87 8.89 -17.00
CA GLY A 17 -4.38 8.00 -18.05
C GLY A 17 -3.29 7.41 -18.92
N TYR A 18 -3.67 6.58 -19.86
CA TYR A 18 -2.77 5.88 -20.77
C TYR A 18 -3.17 6.16 -22.23
N GLY A 19 -2.18 6.48 -23.07
CA GLY A 19 -2.41 6.62 -24.51
C GLY A 19 -3.47 7.66 -24.90
N GLY A 20 -3.57 8.74 -24.13
CA GLY A 20 -4.57 9.80 -24.35
C GLY A 20 -5.97 9.49 -23.79
N ARG A 21 -6.19 8.32 -23.19
CA ARG A 21 -7.42 7.97 -22.51
C ARG A 21 -7.27 8.22 -21.01
N GLU A 22 -8.11 9.09 -20.47
CA GLU A 22 -8.18 9.31 -19.01
C GLU A 22 -8.68 8.07 -18.28
N VAL A 23 -8.01 7.75 -17.17
CA VAL A 23 -8.44 6.73 -16.20
C VAL A 23 -9.20 7.40 -15.06
N PHE A 24 -8.69 8.54 -14.59
CA PHE A 24 -9.39 9.41 -13.66
C PHE A 24 -9.01 10.87 -13.92
N SER A 25 -9.91 11.78 -13.57
CA SER A 25 -9.72 13.23 -13.63
C SER A 25 -10.43 13.92 -12.48
N GLN A 26 -9.91 15.08 -12.09
CA GLN A 26 -10.40 15.87 -10.95
C GLN A 26 -10.60 15.03 -9.68
N PHE A 27 -9.65 14.13 -9.43
CA PHE A 27 -9.70 13.20 -8.31
C PHE A 27 -9.03 13.81 -7.09
N ASP A 28 -9.81 14.03 -6.04
CA ASP A 28 -9.34 14.48 -4.75
C ASP A 28 -9.24 13.30 -3.79
N PHE A 29 -8.18 13.26 -2.99
CA PHE A 29 -8.02 12.23 -1.96
C PHE A 29 -7.11 12.74 -0.84
N ALA A 30 -7.29 12.19 0.36
CA ALA A 30 -6.43 12.47 1.49
C ALA A 30 -6.25 11.21 2.35
N LEU A 31 -4.99 10.81 2.55
CA LEU A 31 -4.61 9.77 3.52
C LEU A 31 -4.29 10.46 4.84
N PRO A 32 -5.09 10.27 5.90
CA PRO A 32 -4.79 10.83 7.21
C PRO A 32 -3.48 10.27 7.79
N GLN A 33 -2.88 10.99 8.72
CA GLN A 33 -1.70 10.50 9.43
C GLN A 33 -2.08 9.39 10.41
N GLY A 34 -1.32 8.29 10.40
CA GLY A 34 -1.48 7.19 11.34
C GLY A 34 -2.73 6.36 11.13
N GLU A 35 -3.42 6.47 9.99
CA GLU A 35 -4.62 5.71 9.67
C GLU A 35 -4.39 4.75 8.51
N VAL A 36 -5.26 3.74 8.42
CA VAL A 36 -5.41 2.88 7.25
C VAL A 36 -6.64 3.33 6.47
N LEU A 37 -6.39 3.92 5.30
CA LEU A 37 -7.43 4.22 4.31
C LEU A 37 -7.46 3.10 3.28
N CYS A 38 -8.60 2.45 3.12
CA CYS A 38 -8.80 1.49 2.03
C CYS A 38 -9.60 2.11 0.90
N LEU A 39 -9.04 2.07 -0.30
CA LEU A 39 -9.72 2.45 -1.54
C LEU A 39 -10.23 1.19 -2.23
N VAL A 40 -11.54 1.00 -2.24
CA VAL A 40 -12.21 -0.13 -2.88
C VAL A 40 -12.84 0.28 -4.21
N GLY A 41 -13.02 -0.67 -5.12
CA GLY A 41 -13.65 -0.47 -6.42
C GLY A 41 -13.40 -1.63 -7.37
N HIS A 42 -14.22 -1.74 -8.41
CA HIS A 42 -14.05 -2.77 -9.44
C HIS A 42 -12.71 -2.68 -10.18
N ASN A 43 -12.37 -3.75 -10.88
CA ASN A 43 -11.24 -3.73 -11.82
C ASN A 43 -11.47 -2.68 -12.89
N GLY A 44 -10.40 -1.92 -13.19
CA GLY A 44 -10.47 -0.81 -14.12
C GLY A 44 -11.02 0.50 -13.55
N ALA A 45 -11.39 0.59 -12.26
CA ALA A 45 -11.84 1.83 -11.64
C ALA A 45 -10.74 2.92 -11.55
N GLY A 46 -9.46 2.54 -11.66
CA GLY A 46 -8.32 3.46 -11.61
C GLY A 46 -7.46 3.36 -10.35
N LYS A 47 -7.76 2.45 -9.44
CA LYS A 47 -7.10 2.31 -8.13
C LYS A 47 -5.58 2.14 -8.23
N SER A 48 -5.11 1.13 -8.97
CA SER A 48 -3.66 0.88 -9.14
C SER A 48 -2.97 2.00 -9.90
N THR A 49 -3.68 2.66 -10.84
CA THR A 49 -3.16 3.85 -11.53
C THR A 49 -2.95 5.00 -10.56
N LEU A 50 -3.88 5.20 -9.62
CA LEU A 50 -3.73 6.19 -8.55
C LEU A 50 -2.51 5.89 -7.68
N LEU A 51 -2.35 4.66 -7.18
CA LEU A 51 -1.16 4.28 -6.38
C LEU A 51 0.14 4.51 -7.14
N LYS A 52 0.19 4.10 -8.41
CA LYS A 52 1.36 4.31 -9.27
C LYS A 52 1.65 5.80 -9.48
N ALA A 53 0.62 6.62 -9.66
CA ALA A 53 0.77 8.07 -9.79
C ALA A 53 1.28 8.70 -8.49
N LEU A 54 0.74 8.31 -7.34
CA LEU A 54 1.16 8.79 -6.03
C LEU A 54 2.62 8.42 -5.71
N PHE A 55 3.06 7.24 -6.12
CA PHE A 55 4.45 6.81 -5.92
C PHE A 55 5.42 7.34 -6.98
N GLY A 56 4.90 7.88 -8.10
CA GLY A 56 5.70 8.42 -9.21
C GLY A 56 6.09 7.40 -10.29
N LEU A 57 5.45 6.23 -10.30
CA LEU A 57 5.61 5.21 -11.37
C LEU A 57 4.77 5.52 -12.60
N HIS A 58 3.77 6.40 -12.47
CA HIS A 58 2.94 6.86 -13.56
C HIS A 58 2.80 8.39 -13.48
N PRO A 59 2.92 9.12 -14.60
CA PRO A 59 2.78 10.57 -14.57
C PRO A 59 1.33 10.99 -14.31
N VAL A 60 1.14 12.06 -13.55
CA VAL A 60 -0.13 12.77 -13.48
C VAL A 60 -0.22 13.75 -14.64
N SER A 61 -1.38 13.85 -15.27
CA SER A 61 -1.68 14.82 -16.36
C SER A 61 -2.17 16.16 -15.81
N ALA A 62 -2.73 16.16 -14.58
CA ALA A 62 -3.26 17.34 -13.90
C ALA A 62 -3.23 17.17 -12.39
N GLY A 63 -3.38 18.29 -11.67
CA GLY A 63 -3.50 18.33 -10.22
C GLY A 63 -2.19 18.40 -9.47
N GLU A 64 -2.30 18.34 -8.14
CA GLU A 64 -1.18 18.48 -7.22
C GLU A 64 -1.14 17.31 -6.24
N ILE A 65 0.06 16.80 -5.97
CA ILE A 65 0.32 15.80 -4.92
C ILE A 65 1.10 16.47 -3.80
N ARG A 66 0.65 16.25 -2.56
CA ARG A 66 1.30 16.79 -1.36
C ARG A 66 1.64 15.67 -0.39
N LEU A 67 2.87 15.69 0.08
CA LEU A 67 3.37 14.82 1.14
C LEU A 67 3.52 15.65 2.40
N ARG A 68 2.78 15.29 3.47
CA ARG A 68 2.74 16.04 4.74
C ARG A 68 2.49 17.55 4.53
N GLY A 69 1.59 17.87 3.60
CA GLY A 69 1.22 19.24 3.22
C GLY A 69 2.17 19.94 2.25
N GLN A 70 3.36 19.41 1.99
CA GLN A 70 4.32 19.98 1.04
C GLN A 70 4.05 19.49 -0.38
N LEU A 71 4.01 20.42 -1.33
CA LEU A 71 3.87 20.09 -2.74
C LEU A 71 5.06 19.26 -3.22
N LEU A 72 4.78 18.15 -3.88
CA LEU A 72 5.79 17.24 -4.39
C LEU A 72 5.46 16.79 -5.82
N LYS A 73 6.49 16.70 -6.65
CA LYS A 73 6.40 15.96 -7.92
C LYS A 73 6.93 14.55 -7.69
N PRO A 74 6.05 13.54 -7.62
CA PRO A 74 6.47 12.18 -7.27
C PRO A 74 7.49 11.62 -8.26
N ARG A 75 8.50 10.97 -7.69
CA ARG A 75 9.47 10.10 -8.38
C ARG A 75 9.78 8.96 -7.42
N PRO A 76 9.87 7.71 -7.85
CA PRO A 76 10.02 6.56 -6.96
C PRO A 76 11.15 6.71 -5.95
N GLU A 77 12.32 7.19 -6.41
CA GLU A 77 13.49 7.36 -5.54
C GLU A 77 13.29 8.49 -4.50
N ALA A 78 12.58 9.56 -4.88
CA ALA A 78 12.26 10.65 -3.96
C ALA A 78 11.23 10.19 -2.93
N MET A 79 10.17 9.50 -3.36
CA MET A 79 9.15 8.95 -2.48
C MET A 79 9.76 7.95 -1.48
N ALA A 80 10.64 7.06 -1.93
CA ALA A 80 11.33 6.13 -1.05
C ALA A 80 12.21 6.84 0.01
N ARG A 81 12.94 7.91 -0.37
CA ARG A 81 13.73 8.71 0.59
C ARG A 81 12.86 9.44 1.60
N GLU A 82 11.67 9.83 1.21
CA GLU A 82 10.67 10.45 2.08
C GLU A 82 9.91 9.44 2.96
N GLY A 83 10.31 8.17 2.92
CA GLY A 83 9.72 7.12 3.74
C GLY A 83 8.37 6.62 3.22
N VAL A 84 8.13 6.68 1.92
CA VAL A 84 6.99 6.03 1.27
C VAL A 84 7.45 4.72 0.65
N ALA A 85 6.80 3.61 0.98
CA ALA A 85 7.03 2.31 0.35
C ALA A 85 5.81 1.90 -0.48
N TYR A 86 6.06 1.19 -1.58
CA TYR A 86 5.04 0.68 -2.48
C TYR A 86 5.19 -0.83 -2.68
N VAL A 87 4.12 -1.55 -2.46
CA VAL A 87 3.98 -2.98 -2.73
C VAL A 87 3.03 -3.13 -3.91
N PRO A 88 3.53 -3.53 -5.09
CA PRO A 88 2.71 -3.66 -6.28
C PRO A 88 1.81 -4.90 -6.22
N GLU A 89 0.74 -4.87 -7.01
CA GLU A 89 -0.01 -6.06 -7.38
C GLU A 89 0.92 -7.13 -7.99
N GLY A 90 0.57 -8.40 -7.83
CA GLY A 90 1.33 -9.50 -8.44
C GLY A 90 2.58 -9.92 -7.65
N ARG A 91 2.59 -9.62 -6.34
CA ARG A 91 3.54 -10.11 -5.34
C ARG A 91 4.94 -9.49 -5.36
N GLY A 92 5.39 -8.85 -6.44
CA GLY A 92 6.63 -8.06 -6.52
C GLY A 92 7.93 -8.74 -6.05
N VAL A 93 8.00 -10.08 -6.12
CA VAL A 93 9.19 -10.86 -5.74
C VAL A 93 10.03 -11.22 -6.97
N PHE A 94 11.30 -11.52 -6.75
CA PHE A 94 12.22 -12.03 -7.79
C PHE A 94 12.26 -13.56 -7.72
N PRO A 95 11.59 -14.30 -8.63
CA PRO A 95 11.40 -15.76 -8.50
C PRO A 95 12.71 -16.56 -8.46
N GLY A 96 13.75 -16.07 -9.10
CA GLY A 96 15.07 -16.71 -9.16
C GLY A 96 15.93 -16.54 -7.90
N LEU A 97 15.61 -15.54 -7.06
CA LEU A 97 16.38 -15.28 -5.85
C LEU A 97 15.80 -16.04 -4.65
N VAL A 98 16.66 -16.37 -3.68
CA VAL A 98 16.18 -16.82 -2.38
C VAL A 98 15.70 -15.64 -1.54
N VAL A 99 14.83 -15.90 -0.56
CA VAL A 99 14.21 -14.82 0.26
C VAL A 99 15.27 -13.93 0.91
N ARG A 100 16.32 -14.51 1.46
CA ARG A 100 17.44 -13.77 2.04
C ARG A 100 18.07 -12.78 1.05
N GLU A 101 18.28 -13.20 -0.19
CA GLU A 101 18.87 -12.33 -1.23
C GLU A 101 17.95 -11.18 -1.61
N ILE A 102 16.62 -11.40 -1.61
CA ILE A 102 15.63 -10.33 -1.83
C ILE A 102 15.72 -9.27 -0.73
N PHE A 103 15.88 -9.68 0.52
CA PHE A 103 16.06 -8.78 1.66
C PHE A 103 17.40 -8.03 1.55
N GLN A 104 18.49 -8.72 1.25
CA GLN A 104 19.80 -8.11 1.04
C GLN A 104 19.78 -7.06 -0.09
N LEU A 105 19.11 -7.37 -1.20
CA LEU A 105 18.97 -6.43 -2.31
C LEU A 105 18.18 -5.17 -1.92
N ALA A 106 17.13 -5.33 -1.12
CA ALA A 106 16.35 -4.20 -0.62
C ALA A 106 17.17 -3.32 0.34
N LEU A 107 17.91 -3.92 1.27
CA LEU A 107 18.81 -3.21 2.19
C LEU A 107 19.92 -2.47 1.45
N TRP A 108 20.55 -3.14 0.48
CA TRP A 108 21.56 -2.50 -0.38
C TRP A 108 20.99 -1.31 -1.14
N SER A 109 19.80 -1.44 -1.73
CA SER A 109 19.10 -0.34 -2.41
C SER A 109 18.80 0.83 -1.48
N ALA A 110 18.50 0.54 -0.20
CA ALA A 110 18.29 1.54 0.85
C ALA A 110 19.60 2.08 1.45
N LYS A 111 20.78 1.64 0.96
CA LYS A 111 22.11 1.97 1.47
C LYS A 111 22.28 1.61 2.95
N LEU A 112 21.71 0.49 3.35
CA LEU A 112 21.81 -0.07 4.68
C LEU A 112 22.76 -1.28 4.65
N ASP A 113 23.72 -1.31 5.53
CA ASP A 113 24.71 -2.40 5.68
C ASP A 113 25.02 -2.69 7.16
N GLY A 114 25.85 -3.73 7.38
CA GLY A 114 26.34 -4.10 8.70
C GLY A 114 25.23 -4.28 9.74
N ALA A 115 25.46 -3.77 10.94
CA ALA A 115 24.57 -3.93 12.09
C ALA A 115 23.18 -3.33 11.89
N GLU A 116 23.05 -2.23 11.13
CA GLU A 116 21.73 -1.64 10.85
C GLU A 116 20.92 -2.53 9.90
N ALA A 117 21.55 -3.13 8.88
CA ALA A 117 20.88 -4.08 7.99
C ALA A 117 20.40 -5.32 8.74
N GLU A 118 21.21 -5.87 9.64
CA GLU A 118 20.84 -7.00 10.50
C GLU A 118 19.67 -6.63 11.40
N LYS A 119 19.74 -5.49 12.07
CA LYS A 119 18.66 -4.98 12.93
C LYS A 119 17.34 -4.81 12.17
N ARG A 120 17.38 -4.20 10.97
CA ARG A 120 16.17 -4.04 10.14
C ARG A 120 15.57 -5.36 9.70
N THR A 121 16.43 -6.29 9.34
CA THR A 121 16.00 -7.65 8.98
C THR A 121 15.31 -8.32 10.16
N GLU A 122 15.90 -8.27 11.34
CA GLU A 122 15.35 -8.89 12.54
C GLU A 122 13.99 -8.28 12.93
N GLU A 123 13.88 -6.94 12.93
CA GLU A 123 12.61 -6.24 13.18
C GLU A 123 11.49 -6.70 12.22
N VAL A 124 11.80 -6.89 10.94
CA VAL A 124 10.81 -7.39 9.98
C VAL A 124 10.47 -8.86 10.26
N LEU A 125 11.46 -9.68 10.63
CA LEU A 125 11.25 -11.09 10.97
C LEU A 125 10.53 -11.28 12.32
N GLU A 126 10.52 -10.29 13.20
CA GLU A 126 9.68 -10.26 14.40
C GLU A 126 8.21 -9.95 14.04
N VAL A 127 7.97 -9.04 13.08
CA VAL A 127 6.63 -8.70 12.60
C VAL A 127 6.03 -9.83 11.75
N LEU A 128 6.85 -10.45 10.91
CA LEU A 128 6.45 -11.51 9.97
C LEU A 128 7.29 -12.79 10.19
N PRO A 129 7.15 -13.47 11.35
CA PRO A 129 8.06 -14.54 11.76
C PRO A 129 8.04 -15.76 10.83
N ARG A 130 6.94 -15.99 10.13
CA ARG A 130 6.84 -17.07 9.14
C ARG A 130 7.83 -16.96 7.99
N ILE A 131 8.38 -15.77 7.71
CA ILE A 131 9.42 -15.60 6.69
C ILE A 131 10.65 -16.43 7.00
N ARG A 132 10.97 -16.67 8.29
CA ARG A 132 12.09 -17.53 8.71
C ARG A 132 11.98 -18.97 8.20
N GLU A 133 10.75 -19.51 8.07
CA GLU A 133 10.51 -20.89 7.64
C GLU A 133 10.95 -21.15 6.19
N PHE A 134 11.02 -20.07 5.38
CA PHE A 134 11.38 -20.15 3.96
C PHE A 134 12.54 -19.20 3.58
N TRP A 135 13.31 -18.76 4.56
CA TRP A 135 14.41 -17.80 4.42
C TRP A 135 15.43 -18.16 3.34
N THR A 136 15.74 -19.46 3.20
CA THR A 136 16.70 -20.00 2.23
C THR A 136 16.05 -20.59 0.97
N ARG A 137 14.72 -20.49 0.85
CA ARG A 137 14.00 -21.00 -0.31
C ARG A 137 13.95 -19.95 -1.43
N ARG A 138 13.92 -20.41 -2.68
CA ARG A 138 13.71 -19.55 -3.85
C ARG A 138 12.28 -19.00 -3.83
N ALA A 139 12.12 -17.70 -4.07
CA ALA A 139 10.81 -17.04 -4.02
C ALA A 139 9.81 -17.64 -5.01
N GLY A 140 10.26 -18.10 -6.18
CA GLY A 140 9.41 -18.77 -7.16
C GLY A 140 8.80 -20.10 -6.70
N THR A 141 9.35 -20.74 -5.64
CA THR A 141 8.82 -21.99 -5.07
C THR A 141 7.85 -21.79 -3.92
N LEU A 142 7.62 -20.54 -3.53
CA LEU A 142 6.73 -20.18 -2.44
C LEU A 142 5.26 -20.15 -2.90
N SER A 143 4.34 -20.40 -1.95
CA SER A 143 2.92 -20.15 -2.20
C SER A 143 2.65 -18.65 -2.40
N GLY A 144 1.49 -18.31 -2.99
CA GLY A 144 1.12 -16.93 -3.21
C GLY A 144 1.17 -16.06 -1.95
N GLY A 145 0.63 -16.56 -0.84
CA GLY A 145 0.66 -15.84 0.44
C GLY A 145 2.07 -15.68 1.00
N GLN A 146 2.95 -16.69 0.84
CA GLN A 146 4.35 -16.57 1.22
C GLN A 146 5.09 -15.53 0.39
N GLN A 147 4.84 -15.49 -0.93
CA GLN A 147 5.41 -14.46 -1.82
C GLN A 147 4.93 -13.06 -1.45
N GLN A 148 3.62 -12.91 -1.13
CA GLN A 148 3.06 -11.64 -0.68
C GLN A 148 3.68 -11.19 0.64
N MET A 149 3.87 -12.12 1.59
CA MET A 149 4.54 -11.85 2.86
C MET A 149 5.99 -11.37 2.65
N VAL A 150 6.73 -11.98 1.73
CA VAL A 150 8.10 -11.55 1.35
C VAL A 150 8.07 -10.15 0.74
N SER A 151 7.11 -9.86 -0.15
CA SER A 151 6.99 -8.55 -0.79
C SER A 151 6.72 -7.43 0.21
N VAL A 152 5.80 -7.66 1.15
CA VAL A 152 5.52 -6.70 2.22
C VAL A 152 6.69 -6.61 3.19
N GLY A 153 7.28 -7.73 3.60
CA GLY A 153 8.46 -7.75 4.48
C GLY A 153 9.61 -6.92 3.91
N ARG A 154 9.88 -7.08 2.60
CA ARG A 154 10.87 -6.26 1.88
C ARG A 154 10.57 -4.76 1.98
N ALA A 155 9.30 -4.36 1.82
CA ALA A 155 8.91 -2.95 1.90
C ALA A 155 9.10 -2.39 3.31
N LEU A 156 8.87 -3.19 4.35
CA LEU A 156 9.03 -2.79 5.75
C LEU A 156 10.50 -2.57 6.16
N LEU A 157 11.49 -3.13 5.45
CA LEU A 157 12.92 -2.91 5.74
C LEU A 157 13.32 -1.44 5.73
N SER A 158 12.66 -0.62 4.92
CA SER A 158 12.92 0.83 4.88
C SER A 158 12.31 1.61 6.05
N ARG A 159 11.56 0.97 6.97
CA ARG A 159 10.75 1.61 8.02
C ARG A 159 9.88 2.75 7.45
N PRO A 160 8.98 2.44 6.54
CA PRO A 160 8.19 3.47 5.90
C PRO A 160 7.27 4.16 6.91
N SER A 161 7.08 5.48 6.75
CA SER A 161 6.02 6.21 7.42
C SER A 161 4.69 6.15 6.65
N ILE A 162 4.75 5.82 5.36
CA ILE A 162 3.60 5.60 4.50
C ILE A 162 3.82 4.31 3.71
N LEU A 163 2.84 3.40 3.76
CA LEU A 163 2.85 2.15 3.02
C LEU A 163 1.69 2.12 2.03
N LEU A 164 2.01 1.97 0.75
CA LEU A 164 1.05 1.84 -0.34
C LEU A 164 0.96 0.37 -0.74
N LEU A 165 -0.22 -0.25 -0.60
CA LEU A 165 -0.47 -1.66 -0.89
C LEU A 165 -1.47 -1.79 -2.04
N ASP A 166 -1.06 -2.42 -3.13
CA ASP A 166 -1.86 -2.61 -4.33
C ASP A 166 -2.39 -4.05 -4.40
N GLU A 167 -3.66 -4.23 -4.06
CA GLU A 167 -4.40 -5.50 -4.06
C GLU A 167 -3.65 -6.68 -3.38
N PRO A 168 -3.20 -6.52 -2.14
CA PRO A 168 -2.42 -7.56 -1.45
C PRO A 168 -3.21 -8.84 -1.16
N SER A 169 -4.55 -8.83 -1.24
CA SER A 169 -5.39 -10.01 -1.04
C SER A 169 -5.48 -10.91 -2.28
N ILE A 170 -5.08 -10.44 -3.45
CA ILE A 170 -5.32 -11.15 -4.71
C ILE A 170 -4.70 -12.55 -4.71
N GLY A 171 -5.54 -13.56 -4.96
CA GLY A 171 -5.12 -14.97 -4.96
C GLY A 171 -4.76 -15.53 -3.58
N LEU A 172 -5.18 -14.87 -2.50
CA LEU A 172 -5.07 -15.36 -1.13
C LEU A 172 -6.42 -15.83 -0.61
N ALA A 173 -6.40 -16.85 0.25
CA ALA A 173 -7.55 -17.17 1.06
C ALA A 173 -7.76 -16.06 2.12
N PRO A 174 -9.00 -15.74 2.53
CA PRO A 174 -9.30 -14.68 3.50
C PRO A 174 -8.48 -14.76 4.78
N LYS A 175 -8.33 -15.96 5.34
CA LYS A 175 -7.50 -16.17 6.53
C LYS A 175 -6.02 -15.82 6.28
N THR A 176 -5.48 -16.16 5.11
CA THR A 176 -4.07 -15.85 4.77
C THR A 176 -3.85 -14.35 4.66
N PHE A 177 -4.82 -13.61 4.12
CA PHE A 177 -4.79 -12.16 4.09
C PHE A 177 -4.85 -11.55 5.50
N GLN A 178 -5.73 -12.06 6.36
CA GLN A 178 -5.81 -11.62 7.75
C GLN A 178 -4.52 -11.91 8.52
N ASP A 179 -3.93 -13.09 8.36
CA ASP A 179 -2.66 -13.48 8.96
C ASP A 179 -1.49 -12.57 8.49
N LEU A 180 -1.57 -12.04 7.27
CA LEU A 180 -0.62 -11.06 6.75
C LEU A 180 -0.87 -9.67 7.34
N MET A 181 -2.11 -9.21 7.34
CA MET A 181 -2.45 -7.82 7.69
C MET A 181 -2.46 -7.54 9.18
N ALA A 182 -2.82 -8.52 10.02
CA ALA A 182 -2.89 -8.33 11.46
C ALA A 182 -1.57 -7.85 12.10
N PRO A 183 -0.39 -8.46 11.83
CA PRO A 183 0.88 -7.95 12.36
C PRO A 183 1.28 -6.61 11.75
N ILE A 184 0.93 -6.35 10.49
CA ILE A 184 1.19 -5.06 9.84
C ILE A 184 0.34 -3.96 10.50
N ARG A 185 -0.90 -4.27 10.84
CA ARG A 185 -1.81 -3.36 11.54
C ARG A 185 -1.29 -3.04 12.96
N ALA A 186 -0.83 -4.05 13.69
CA ALA A 186 -0.21 -3.85 15.00
C ALA A 186 1.06 -2.97 14.90
N LEU A 187 1.89 -3.19 13.89
CA LEU A 187 3.07 -2.37 13.61
C LEU A 187 2.66 -0.92 13.27
N GLN A 188 1.65 -0.76 12.42
CA GLN A 188 1.10 0.53 12.01
C GLN A 188 0.65 1.36 13.22
N GLN A 189 -0.12 0.77 14.13
CA GLN A 189 -0.59 1.43 15.35
C GLN A 189 0.58 1.82 16.26
N ARG A 190 1.59 0.94 16.42
CA ARG A 190 2.77 1.20 17.26
C ARG A 190 3.64 2.33 16.73
N LEU A 191 3.78 2.46 15.41
CA LEU A 191 4.68 3.42 14.77
C LEU A 191 3.98 4.69 14.27
N GLY A 192 2.65 4.74 14.28
CA GLY A 192 1.88 5.81 13.65
C GLY A 192 2.04 5.87 12.13
N MET A 193 2.30 4.71 11.50
CA MET A 193 2.44 4.60 10.04
C MET A 193 1.08 4.82 9.38
N SER A 194 1.04 5.49 8.23
CA SER A 194 -0.17 5.59 7.41
C SER A 194 -0.17 4.53 6.32
N ILE A 195 -1.31 3.90 6.05
CA ILE A 195 -1.43 2.89 5.00
C ILE A 195 -2.52 3.29 4.01
N LEU A 196 -2.19 3.34 2.73
CA LEU A 196 -3.17 3.36 1.65
C LEU A 196 -3.26 1.96 1.06
N LEU A 197 -4.35 1.29 1.33
CA LEU A 197 -4.67 -0.04 0.86
C LEU A 197 -5.64 0.07 -0.32
N VAL A 198 -5.30 -0.53 -1.44
CA VAL A 198 -6.22 -0.68 -2.57
C VAL A 198 -6.70 -2.12 -2.60
N GLU A 199 -8.00 -2.33 -2.68
CA GLU A 199 -8.61 -3.65 -2.68
C GLU A 199 -9.85 -3.73 -3.60
N GLN A 200 -10.12 -4.95 -4.05
CA GLN A 200 -11.37 -5.29 -4.72
C GLN A 200 -12.33 -5.98 -3.76
N ASN A 201 -11.81 -6.76 -2.83
CA ASN A 201 -12.60 -7.49 -1.84
C ASN A 201 -12.96 -6.57 -0.66
N VAL A 202 -14.22 -6.13 -0.65
CA VAL A 202 -14.74 -5.18 0.34
C VAL A 202 -14.70 -5.74 1.77
N GLY A 203 -15.05 -7.03 1.96
CA GLY A 203 -15.07 -7.65 3.27
C GLY A 203 -13.69 -7.70 3.92
N GLU A 204 -12.66 -7.98 3.14
CA GLU A 204 -11.27 -7.99 3.60
C GLU A 204 -10.75 -6.58 3.89
N ALA A 205 -11.13 -5.63 3.03
CA ALA A 205 -10.78 -4.23 3.17
C ALA A 205 -11.30 -3.65 4.49
N PHE A 206 -12.57 -3.88 4.80
CA PHE A 206 -13.23 -3.32 5.99
C PHE A 206 -12.63 -3.84 7.29
N ALA A 207 -12.24 -5.11 7.32
CA ALA A 207 -11.69 -5.75 8.52
C ALA A 207 -10.37 -5.12 9.02
N VAL A 208 -9.65 -4.39 8.14
CA VAL A 208 -8.31 -3.87 8.44
C VAL A 208 -8.20 -2.35 8.32
N SER A 209 -9.29 -1.65 8.01
CA SER A 209 -9.26 -0.22 7.70
C SER A 209 -9.88 0.64 8.81
N ASP A 210 -9.36 1.84 9.00
CA ASP A 210 -9.97 2.90 9.82
C ASP A 210 -10.98 3.69 8.99
N ARG A 211 -10.66 3.88 7.71
CA ARG A 211 -11.51 4.57 6.73
C ARG A 211 -11.57 3.80 5.43
N VAL A 212 -12.67 3.97 4.73
CA VAL A 212 -12.91 3.39 3.41
C VAL A 212 -13.34 4.48 2.43
N ALA A 213 -12.87 4.35 1.20
CA ALA A 213 -13.29 5.17 0.07
C ALA A 213 -13.67 4.25 -1.08
N VAL A 214 -14.70 4.62 -1.84
CA VAL A 214 -15.16 3.85 -3.01
C VAL A 214 -14.84 4.61 -4.28
N MET A 215 -14.13 3.95 -5.19
CA MET A 215 -13.78 4.48 -6.50
C MET A 215 -14.56 3.75 -7.60
N LYS A 216 -15.30 4.50 -8.40
CA LYS A 216 -16.05 4.00 -9.56
C LYS A 216 -15.77 4.86 -10.79
N SER A 217 -15.32 4.24 -11.88
CA SER A 217 -15.06 4.92 -13.15
C SER A 217 -14.21 6.19 -13.01
N GLY A 218 -13.12 6.13 -12.26
CA GLY A 218 -12.19 7.24 -12.07
C GLY A 218 -12.66 8.34 -11.12
N ARG A 219 -13.74 8.14 -10.38
CA ARG A 219 -14.28 9.13 -9.42
C ARG A 219 -14.40 8.53 -8.03
N MET A 220 -14.16 9.35 -7.01
CA MET A 220 -14.53 9.03 -5.63
C MET A 220 -16.05 9.21 -5.49
N ILE A 221 -16.76 8.15 -5.11
CA ILE A 221 -18.22 8.20 -4.93
C ILE A 221 -18.64 8.11 -3.47
N PHE A 222 -17.72 7.67 -2.60
CA PHE A 222 -17.93 7.61 -1.16
C PHE A 222 -16.60 7.69 -0.42
N GLU A 223 -16.62 8.30 0.76
CA GLU A 223 -15.58 8.23 1.78
C GLU A 223 -16.22 8.30 3.17
N GLY A 224 -15.85 7.37 4.06
CA GLY A 224 -16.40 7.26 5.41
C GLY A 224 -15.67 6.22 6.25
N VAL A 225 -16.32 5.75 7.30
CA VAL A 225 -15.85 4.60 8.10
C VAL A 225 -16.48 3.31 7.59
N PRO A 226 -15.87 2.11 7.84
CA PRO A 226 -16.44 0.83 7.40
C PRO A 226 -17.89 0.62 7.79
N ASP A 227 -18.30 1.08 8.99
CA ASP A 227 -19.67 0.92 9.50
C ASP A 227 -20.71 1.69 8.67
N ASP A 228 -20.35 2.78 8.01
CA ASP A 228 -21.23 3.55 7.12
C ASP A 228 -21.68 2.75 5.89
N LEU A 229 -20.93 1.70 5.54
CA LEU A 229 -21.18 0.78 4.43
C LEU A 229 -21.62 -0.62 4.89
N SER A 230 -22.02 -0.77 6.14
CA SER A 230 -22.53 -2.05 6.68
C SER A 230 -23.85 -2.49 6.03
N ASP A 231 -24.60 -1.56 5.44
CA ASP A 231 -25.79 -1.86 4.64
C ASP A 231 -25.42 -2.45 3.29
N HIS A 232 -25.62 -3.76 3.15
CA HIS A 232 -25.30 -4.53 1.93
C HIS A 232 -25.98 -3.97 0.67
N ALA A 233 -27.19 -3.40 0.78
CA ALA A 233 -27.90 -2.81 -0.34
C ALA A 233 -27.20 -1.55 -0.84
N LYS A 234 -26.79 -0.66 0.05
CA LYS A 234 -26.01 0.54 -0.31
C LYS A 234 -24.67 0.19 -0.93
N LEU A 235 -24.04 -0.86 -0.42
CA LEU A 235 -22.76 -1.33 -0.96
C LEU A 235 -22.91 -1.82 -2.40
N MET A 236 -23.94 -2.64 -2.67
CA MET A 236 -24.20 -3.21 -4.01
C MET A 236 -24.54 -2.13 -5.05
N ASP A 237 -25.21 -1.04 -4.64
CA ASP A 237 -25.51 0.08 -5.54
C ASP A 237 -24.26 0.89 -5.94
N MET A 238 -23.20 0.82 -5.14
CA MET A 238 -21.93 1.51 -5.40
C MET A 238 -21.03 0.71 -6.33
N PHE A 239 -21.19 -0.60 -6.40
CA PHE A 239 -20.44 -1.51 -7.28
C PHE A 239 -21.29 -1.92 -8.47
#